data_e453edd413b71d6fd6c3a1b5e849c875
#
_entry.id   e453edd413b71d6fd6c3a1b5e849c875
#
_cell.length_a   1.000
_cell.length_b   1.000
_cell.length_c   1.000
_cell.angle_alpha   90.00
_cell.angle_beta   90.00
_cell.angle_gamma   90.00
#
_symmetry.space_group_name_H-M   'P 1'
#
loop_
_entity.id
_entity.type
_entity.pdbx_description
1 polymer ?
#
loop_
_entity_poly.entity_id
_entity_poly.type
_entity_poly.pdbx_seq_one_letter_code
_entity_poly.pdbx_strand_id
1 'polypeptide(L)'
;QRKDFCFKIVMEDEKGVIALELHTYNDYLRDLLKDAPCILAYDTAADYLGLSNGSSFHETAHIYVQSPLHIDGTTEHLIPSFSAVEHERRNGLLCTTVNQTINDLLRADGDNQVIQESLADVYFSNGESFDSLQIEQDLLPRFEKYKVWAMEYYDEE
;
A
#
# COMPACT_ATOMS: atom_id res chain seq x y z
N GLN A 1 5.89 -0.30 -14.98
CA GLN A 1 5.26 1.02 -15.05
C GLN A 1 3.96 1.04 -14.28
N ARG A 2 3.87 1.92 -13.31
CA ARG A 2 2.70 2.04 -12.47
C ARG A 2 1.54 2.68 -13.23
N LYS A 3 0.35 2.08 -13.10
CA LYS A 3 -0.90 2.69 -13.55
C LYS A 3 -1.71 3.11 -12.34
N ASP A 4 -1.94 4.39 -12.20
CA ASP A 4 -2.82 4.87 -11.13
C ASP A 4 -4.27 4.61 -11.50
N PHE A 5 -5.02 4.04 -10.56
CA PHE A 5 -6.45 3.93 -10.71
C PHE A 5 -7.07 5.31 -10.55
N CYS A 6 -7.91 5.66 -11.53
CA CYS A 6 -8.65 6.91 -11.50
C CYS A 6 -10.14 6.61 -11.50
N PHE A 7 -10.91 7.42 -10.79
CA PHE A 7 -12.35 7.37 -10.86
C PHE A 7 -12.88 8.75 -11.19
N LYS A 8 -14.06 8.78 -11.80
CA LYS A 8 -14.71 10.02 -12.23
C LYS A 8 -15.74 10.42 -11.19
N ILE A 9 -15.64 11.66 -10.75
CA ILE A 9 -16.68 12.29 -9.96
C ILE A 9 -17.44 13.23 -10.89
N VAL A 10 -18.75 13.01 -10.99
CA VAL A 10 -19.63 13.86 -11.80
C VAL A 10 -20.34 14.80 -10.86
N MET A 11 -20.14 16.10 -11.06
CA MET A 11 -20.78 17.14 -10.27
C MET A 11 -21.70 17.96 -11.17
N GLU A 12 -22.92 18.19 -10.70
CA GLU A 12 -23.90 18.97 -11.41
C GLU A 12 -24.08 20.30 -10.67
N ASP A 13 -23.92 21.41 -11.40
CA ASP A 13 -24.10 22.73 -10.80
C ASP A 13 -25.57 23.21 -10.96
N GLU A 14 -25.87 24.39 -10.39
CA GLU A 14 -27.22 24.97 -10.42
C GLU A 14 -27.73 25.26 -11.82
N LYS A 15 -26.87 25.25 -12.81
CA LYS A 15 -27.23 25.51 -14.22
C LYS A 15 -27.32 24.21 -15.02
N GLY A 16 -27.22 23.08 -14.38
CA GLY A 16 -27.23 21.81 -15.05
C GLY A 16 -25.93 21.48 -15.80
N VAL A 17 -24.85 22.18 -15.49
CA VAL A 17 -23.53 21.89 -16.07
C VAL A 17 -22.90 20.75 -15.29
N ILE A 18 -22.43 19.74 -16.00
CA ILE A 18 -21.76 18.60 -15.40
C ILE A 18 -20.25 18.79 -15.50
N ALA A 19 -19.59 18.88 -14.35
CA ALA A 19 -18.14 18.92 -14.27
C ALA A 19 -17.62 17.53 -13.97
N LEU A 20 -16.60 17.08 -14.71
CA LEU A 20 -15.96 15.79 -14.50
C LEU A 20 -14.59 16.03 -13.86
N GLU A 21 -14.38 15.47 -12.69
CA GLU A 21 -13.07 15.46 -12.03
C GLU A 21 -12.53 14.04 -12.01
N LEU A 22 -11.23 13.91 -12.31
CA LEU A 22 -10.53 12.64 -12.23
C LEU A 22 -9.66 12.65 -10.98
N HIS A 23 -9.86 11.65 -10.12
CA HIS A 23 -9.08 11.47 -8.90
C HIS A 23 -8.34 10.15 -8.94
N THR A 24 -7.12 10.14 -8.44
CA THR A 24 -6.37 8.89 -8.23
C THR A 24 -6.87 8.22 -6.96
N TYR A 25 -6.54 6.94 -6.81
CA TYR A 25 -6.82 6.22 -5.57
C TYR A 25 -6.14 6.89 -4.38
N ASN A 26 -4.93 7.42 -4.57
CA ASN A 26 -4.22 8.12 -3.50
C ASN A 26 -4.94 9.40 -3.07
N ASP A 27 -5.56 10.12 -4.01
CA ASP A 27 -6.40 11.27 -3.67
C ASP A 27 -7.60 10.85 -2.83
N TYR A 28 -8.24 9.73 -3.19
CA TYR A 28 -9.33 9.15 -2.42
C TYR A 28 -8.88 8.82 -0.99
N LEU A 29 -7.74 8.18 -0.82
CA LEU A 29 -7.21 7.87 0.50
C LEU A 29 -6.94 9.12 1.33
N ARG A 30 -6.38 10.16 0.72
CA ARG A 30 -6.12 11.42 1.42
C ARG A 30 -7.41 12.07 1.90
N ASP A 31 -8.43 12.08 1.05
CA ASP A 31 -9.74 12.64 1.44
C ASP A 31 -10.39 11.83 2.57
N LEU A 32 -10.30 10.51 2.49
CA LEU A 32 -10.91 9.63 3.48
C LEU A 32 -10.22 9.71 4.85
N LEU A 33 -8.90 9.84 4.87
CA LEU A 33 -8.08 9.59 6.07
C LEU A 33 -7.27 10.79 6.56
N LYS A 34 -7.36 11.95 5.93
CA LYS A 34 -6.46 13.09 6.20
C LYS A 34 -6.42 13.53 7.67
N ASP A 35 -7.54 13.41 8.38
CA ASP A 35 -7.64 13.83 9.78
C ASP A 35 -7.75 12.64 10.74
N ALA A 36 -7.60 11.43 10.25
CA ALA A 36 -7.73 10.23 11.03
C ALA A 36 -6.38 9.81 11.62
N PRO A 37 -6.33 9.44 12.92
CA PRO A 37 -5.08 8.96 13.54
C PRO A 37 -4.84 7.50 13.15
N CYS A 38 -4.28 7.29 11.96
CA CYS A 38 -4.03 5.97 11.40
C CYS A 38 -2.77 5.96 10.55
N ILE A 39 -2.30 4.75 10.23
CA ILE A 39 -1.14 4.50 9.38
C ILE A 39 -1.58 3.56 8.27
N LEU A 40 -1.36 3.93 7.00
CA LEU A 40 -1.62 3.03 5.88
C LEU A 40 -0.77 1.77 6.01
N ALA A 41 -1.36 0.61 5.73
CA ALA A 41 -0.74 -0.69 5.99
C ALA A 41 -0.99 -1.69 4.86
N TYR A 42 -0.21 -2.76 4.85
CA TYR A 42 -0.39 -3.92 3.96
C TYR A 42 -0.51 -3.54 2.49
N ASP A 43 -1.48 -4.09 1.77
CA ASP A 43 -1.67 -3.83 0.34
C ASP A 43 -1.89 -2.35 0.03
N THR A 44 -2.58 -1.66 0.92
CA THR A 44 -2.85 -0.22 0.77
C THR A 44 -1.54 0.57 0.85
N ALA A 45 -0.68 0.23 1.81
CA ALA A 45 0.64 0.86 1.92
C ALA A 45 1.50 0.55 0.68
N ALA A 46 1.49 -0.69 0.22
CA ALA A 46 2.24 -1.09 -0.97
C ALA A 46 1.83 -0.27 -2.19
N ASP A 47 0.53 -0.08 -2.38
CA ASP A 47 0.01 0.73 -3.47
C ASP A 47 0.39 2.21 -3.30
N TYR A 48 0.21 2.75 -2.10
CA TYR A 48 0.52 4.16 -1.81
C TYR A 48 2.00 4.48 -2.03
N LEU A 49 2.88 3.54 -1.66
CA LEU A 49 4.33 3.66 -1.85
C LEU A 49 4.77 3.42 -3.30
N GLY A 50 3.89 2.92 -4.16
CA GLY A 50 4.22 2.59 -5.53
C GLY A 50 4.93 1.25 -5.69
N LEU A 51 4.87 0.38 -4.69
CA LEU A 51 5.50 -0.94 -4.74
C LEU A 51 4.72 -1.94 -5.61
N SER A 52 3.40 -1.80 -5.63
CA SER A 52 2.55 -2.66 -6.45
C SER A 52 1.54 -1.82 -7.23
N ASN A 53 0.99 -2.40 -8.28
CA ASN A 53 -0.04 -1.75 -9.11
C ASN A 53 -1.43 -1.99 -8.53
N GLY A 54 -1.65 -1.61 -7.31
CA GLY A 54 -2.83 -1.84 -6.51
C GLY A 54 -4.11 -2.17 -7.25
N SER A 55 -4.64 -3.31 -6.93
CA SER A 55 -5.98 -3.69 -7.33
C SER A 55 -6.99 -3.37 -6.22
N SER A 56 -6.54 -2.63 -5.23
CA SER A 56 -7.28 -2.40 -3.99
C SER A 56 -8.44 -1.42 -4.13
N PHE A 57 -8.68 -0.87 -5.31
CA PHE A 57 -9.72 0.13 -5.52
C PHE A 57 -11.12 -0.36 -5.09
N HIS A 58 -11.38 -1.65 -5.24
CA HIS A 58 -12.67 -2.26 -4.88
C HIS A 58 -12.67 -2.89 -3.50
N GLU A 59 -11.54 -2.81 -2.78
CA GLU A 59 -11.39 -3.39 -1.46
C GLU A 59 -11.30 -2.27 -0.42
N THR A 60 -11.40 -2.65 0.85
CA THR A 60 -11.22 -1.69 1.92
C THR A 60 -9.75 -1.31 2.07
N ALA A 61 -9.50 -0.07 2.50
CA ALA A 61 -8.16 0.39 2.80
C ALA A 61 -7.69 -0.19 4.14
N HIS A 62 -6.53 -0.82 4.14
CA HIS A 62 -5.94 -1.37 5.36
C HIS A 62 -5.20 -0.27 6.12
N ILE A 63 -5.52 -0.10 7.40
CA ILE A 63 -4.89 0.89 8.25
C ILE A 63 -4.56 0.29 9.62
N TYR A 64 -3.47 0.76 10.22
CA TYR A 64 -3.18 0.54 11.64
C TYR A 64 -3.82 1.65 12.46
N VAL A 65 -4.45 1.28 13.55
CA VAL A 65 -5.08 2.22 14.49
C VAL A 65 -4.74 1.83 15.92
N GLN A 66 -4.71 2.80 16.82
CA GLN A 66 -4.49 2.53 18.25
C GLN A 66 -5.80 2.23 19.00
N SER A 67 -6.91 2.69 18.42
CA SER A 67 -8.26 2.37 18.91
C SER A 67 -9.20 2.41 17.72
N PRO A 68 -10.35 1.70 17.79
CA PRO A 68 -11.29 1.65 16.66
C PRO A 68 -11.80 3.05 16.27
N LEU A 69 -11.72 3.35 14.97
CA LEU A 69 -12.20 4.61 14.40
C LEU A 69 -13.54 4.44 13.71
N HIS A 70 -13.88 3.22 13.29
CA HIS A 70 -15.12 2.88 12.58
C HIS A 70 -15.32 3.69 11.30
N ILE A 71 -14.25 3.84 10.51
CA ILE A 71 -14.32 4.56 9.24
C ILE A 71 -14.77 3.60 8.15
N ASP A 72 -15.88 3.92 7.47
CA ASP A 72 -16.36 3.12 6.35
C ASP A 72 -15.31 3.09 5.23
N GLY A 73 -15.15 1.94 4.61
CA GLY A 73 -14.18 1.76 3.54
C GLY A 73 -12.80 1.36 4.03
N THR A 74 -12.63 1.11 5.33
CA THR A 74 -11.34 0.69 5.88
C THR A 74 -11.44 -0.66 6.57
N THR A 75 -10.31 -1.36 6.61
CA THR A 75 -10.08 -2.52 7.48
C THR A 75 -9.06 -2.10 8.51
N GLU A 76 -9.48 -2.05 9.77
CA GLU A 76 -8.65 -1.54 10.86
C GLU A 76 -7.90 -2.67 11.55
N HIS A 77 -6.60 -2.45 11.72
CA HIS A 77 -5.70 -3.37 12.44
C HIS A 77 -5.24 -2.67 13.71
N LEU A 78 -5.61 -3.21 14.87
CA LEU A 78 -5.26 -2.59 16.15
C LEU A 78 -3.81 -2.86 16.50
N ILE A 79 -3.11 -1.80 16.90
CA ILE A 79 -1.74 -1.87 17.43
C ILE A 79 -1.69 -1.12 18.76
N PRO A 80 -0.78 -1.51 19.67
CA PRO A 80 -0.70 -0.85 20.98
C PRO A 80 -0.23 0.60 20.90
N SER A 81 0.61 0.92 19.91
CA SER A 81 1.14 2.25 19.70
C SER A 81 1.66 2.36 18.26
N PHE A 82 1.64 3.57 17.69
CA PHE A 82 2.23 3.81 16.36
C PHE A 82 3.71 3.46 16.32
N SER A 83 4.41 3.54 17.45
CA SER A 83 5.82 3.13 17.52
C SER A 83 6.05 1.63 17.35
N ALA A 84 4.99 0.82 17.38
CA ALA A 84 5.09 -0.62 17.16
C ALA A 84 5.39 -0.98 15.71
N VAL A 85 5.17 -0.06 14.76
CA VAL A 85 5.44 -0.27 13.34
C VAL A 85 6.26 0.89 12.80
N GLU A 86 7.22 0.58 11.93
CA GLU A 86 7.98 1.60 11.21
C GLU A 86 7.06 2.34 10.24
N HIS A 87 7.03 3.65 10.33
CA HIS A 87 6.17 4.46 9.47
C HIS A 87 6.78 5.84 9.25
N GLU A 88 6.28 6.52 8.23
CA GLU A 88 6.69 7.87 7.89
C GLU A 88 5.51 8.62 7.30
N ARG A 89 5.61 9.94 7.26
CA ARG A 89 4.59 10.76 6.60
C ARG A 89 4.96 10.90 5.12
N ARG A 90 4.01 10.55 4.27
CA ARG A 90 4.16 10.71 2.82
C ARG A 90 2.91 11.36 2.23
N ASN A 91 3.11 12.47 1.54
CA ASN A 91 2.03 13.17 0.83
C ASN A 91 0.77 13.35 1.68
N GLY A 92 0.95 13.72 2.95
CA GLY A 92 -0.15 14.06 3.85
C GLY A 92 -0.69 12.91 4.70
N LEU A 93 -0.25 11.69 4.48
CA LEU A 93 -0.70 10.54 5.27
C LEU A 93 0.48 9.81 5.90
N LEU A 94 0.24 9.21 7.08
CA LEU A 94 1.20 8.28 7.66
C LEU A 94 1.08 6.95 6.92
N CYS A 95 2.21 6.36 6.62
CA CYS A 95 2.29 5.10 5.88
C CYS A 95 3.45 4.27 6.41
N THR A 96 3.29 2.96 6.48
CA THR A 96 4.41 2.09 6.84
C THR A 96 5.54 2.27 5.84
N THR A 97 6.79 2.17 6.32
CA THR A 97 7.97 2.24 5.45
C THR A 97 7.98 1.05 4.49
N VAL A 98 8.81 1.14 3.44
CA VAL A 98 8.98 0.01 2.50
C VAL A 98 9.33 -1.26 3.27
N ASN A 99 10.29 -1.18 4.18
CA ASN A 99 10.73 -2.34 4.96
C ASN A 99 9.60 -2.91 5.82
N GLN A 100 8.87 -2.07 6.54
CA GLN A 100 7.73 -2.51 7.36
C GLN A 100 6.64 -3.13 6.47
N THR A 101 6.35 -2.49 5.35
CA THR A 101 5.33 -2.97 4.41
C THR A 101 5.67 -4.36 3.89
N ILE A 102 6.91 -4.58 3.47
CA ILE A 102 7.34 -5.90 2.98
C ILE A 102 7.22 -6.97 4.08
N ASN A 103 7.68 -6.67 5.29
CA ASN A 103 7.56 -7.62 6.40
C ASN A 103 6.09 -7.93 6.71
N ASP A 104 5.23 -6.92 6.71
CA ASP A 104 3.80 -7.09 6.97
C ASP A 104 3.14 -7.95 5.89
N LEU A 105 3.46 -7.71 4.62
CA LEU A 105 2.93 -8.50 3.50
C LEU A 105 3.35 -9.96 3.60
N LEU A 106 4.60 -10.21 3.93
CA LEU A 106 5.11 -11.57 4.11
C LEU A 106 4.44 -12.27 5.29
N ARG A 107 4.20 -11.55 6.37
CA ARG A 107 3.56 -12.10 7.58
C ARG A 107 2.11 -12.45 7.31
N ALA A 108 1.38 -11.58 6.62
CA ALA A 108 -0.01 -11.82 6.26
C ALA A 108 -0.16 -12.97 5.25
N ASP A 109 0.86 -13.17 4.41
CA ASP A 109 0.88 -14.20 3.36
C ASP A 109 -0.39 -14.16 2.51
N GLY A 110 -0.80 -12.95 2.14
CA GLY A 110 -2.03 -12.71 1.39
C GLY A 110 -1.84 -12.85 -0.12
N ASP A 111 -2.14 -11.77 -0.86
CA ASP A 111 -2.08 -11.79 -2.31
C ASP A 111 -0.63 -11.95 -2.81
N ASN A 112 -0.37 -13.09 -3.46
CA ASN A 112 0.95 -13.41 -4.00
C ASN A 112 1.44 -12.37 -5.01
N GLN A 113 0.54 -11.81 -5.81
CA GLN A 113 0.91 -10.83 -6.82
C GLN A 113 1.41 -9.54 -6.17
N VAL A 114 0.76 -9.07 -5.13
CA VAL A 114 1.20 -7.87 -4.41
C VAL A 114 2.58 -8.09 -3.80
N ILE A 115 2.82 -9.26 -3.21
CA ILE A 115 4.12 -9.61 -2.62
C ILE A 115 5.20 -9.65 -3.69
N GLN A 116 4.94 -10.32 -4.82
CA GLN A 116 5.90 -10.43 -5.91
C GLN A 116 6.23 -9.08 -6.54
N GLU A 117 5.21 -8.28 -6.83
CA GLU A 117 5.41 -6.95 -7.41
C GLU A 117 6.19 -6.04 -6.46
N SER A 118 5.86 -6.08 -5.18
CA SER A 118 6.53 -5.24 -4.18
C SER A 118 8.00 -5.62 -4.03
N LEU A 119 8.31 -6.92 -3.97
CA LEU A 119 9.69 -7.39 -3.93
C LEU A 119 10.44 -7.08 -5.22
N ALA A 120 9.79 -7.23 -6.37
CA ALA A 120 10.38 -6.90 -7.65
C ALA A 120 10.73 -5.40 -7.74
N ASP A 121 9.82 -4.55 -7.26
CA ASP A 121 10.07 -3.11 -7.24
C ASP A 121 11.30 -2.77 -6.39
N VAL A 122 11.40 -3.35 -5.20
CA VAL A 122 12.56 -3.14 -4.33
C VAL A 122 13.84 -3.62 -5.02
N TYR A 123 13.81 -4.81 -5.60
CA TYR A 123 14.98 -5.41 -6.24
C TYR A 123 15.48 -4.55 -7.40
N PHE A 124 14.60 -4.20 -8.32
CA PHE A 124 15.01 -3.48 -9.54
C PHE A 124 15.25 -1.99 -9.28
N SER A 125 14.66 -1.42 -8.25
CA SER A 125 14.90 -0.02 -7.88
C SER A 125 16.21 0.16 -7.09
N ASN A 126 16.80 -0.92 -6.57
CA ASN A 126 18.00 -0.86 -5.75
C ASN A 126 19.18 -1.61 -6.40
N GLY A 127 19.31 -1.49 -7.72
CA GLY A 127 20.43 -2.07 -8.44
C GLY A 127 20.47 -3.59 -8.41
N GLU A 128 19.31 -4.22 -8.53
CA GLU A 128 19.15 -5.67 -8.49
C GLU A 128 19.62 -6.25 -7.13
N SER A 129 19.16 -5.65 -6.04
CA SER A 129 19.56 -6.03 -4.69
C SER A 129 18.39 -5.91 -3.72
N PHE A 130 18.38 -6.80 -2.71
CA PHE A 130 17.46 -6.73 -1.58
C PHE A 130 18.16 -6.22 -0.31
N ASP A 131 19.37 -5.69 -0.43
CA ASP A 131 20.20 -5.33 0.75
C ASP A 131 19.59 -4.20 1.58
N SER A 132 18.67 -3.42 1.02
CA SER A 132 17.99 -2.35 1.77
C SER A 132 16.92 -2.89 2.73
N LEU A 133 16.54 -4.17 2.61
CA LEU A 133 15.51 -4.77 3.44
C LEU A 133 16.12 -5.45 4.66
N GLN A 134 15.38 -5.36 5.77
CA GLN A 134 15.67 -6.09 6.99
C GLN A 134 14.48 -7.00 7.27
N ILE A 135 14.56 -8.23 6.79
CA ILE A 135 13.48 -9.20 6.92
C ILE A 135 13.55 -9.85 8.29
N GLU A 136 12.42 -9.88 9.00
CA GLU A 136 12.32 -10.54 10.29
C GLU A 136 12.68 -12.02 10.13
N GLN A 137 13.38 -12.56 11.13
CA GLN A 137 13.97 -13.92 11.04
C GLN A 137 12.94 -15.00 10.77
N ASP A 138 11.77 -14.90 11.38
CA ASP A 138 10.70 -15.89 11.20
C ASP A 138 10.04 -15.80 9.81
N LEU A 139 10.28 -14.72 9.07
CA LEU A 139 9.75 -14.52 7.72
C LEU A 139 10.74 -14.91 6.61
N LEU A 140 11.98 -15.21 6.96
CA LEU A 140 13.01 -15.55 5.98
C LEU A 140 12.61 -16.72 5.04
N PRO A 141 11.96 -17.79 5.51
CA PRO A 141 11.54 -18.86 4.59
C PRO A 141 10.54 -18.37 3.54
N ARG A 142 9.60 -17.50 3.91
CA ARG A 142 8.65 -16.91 2.96
C ARG A 142 9.35 -15.96 2.01
N PHE A 143 10.24 -15.14 2.52
CA PHE A 143 11.04 -14.22 1.71
C PHE A 143 11.83 -14.98 0.63
N GLU A 144 12.52 -16.05 1.00
CA GLU A 144 13.29 -16.85 0.05
C GLU A 144 12.41 -17.46 -1.04
N LYS A 145 11.19 -17.85 -0.69
CA LYS A 145 10.23 -18.40 -1.64
C LYS A 145 9.81 -17.36 -2.68
N TYR A 146 9.45 -16.16 -2.24
CA TYR A 146 8.98 -15.10 -3.14
C TYR A 146 10.13 -14.39 -3.87
N LYS A 147 11.31 -14.37 -3.26
CA LYS A 147 12.50 -13.72 -3.81
C LYS A 147 12.82 -14.22 -5.21
N VAL A 148 12.78 -15.52 -5.43
CA VAL A 148 13.08 -16.13 -6.74
C VAL A 148 12.12 -15.61 -7.80
N TRP A 149 10.82 -15.59 -7.49
CA TRP A 149 9.83 -15.09 -8.45
C TRP A 149 9.95 -13.58 -8.69
N ALA A 150 10.28 -12.83 -7.67
CA ALA A 150 10.46 -11.39 -7.79
C ALA A 150 11.65 -11.04 -8.71
N MET A 151 12.74 -11.76 -8.59
CA MET A 151 13.94 -11.54 -9.42
C MET A 151 13.68 -11.81 -10.90
N GLU A 152 12.75 -12.70 -11.22
CA GLU A 152 12.38 -13.08 -12.57
C GLU A 152 11.14 -12.35 -13.09
N TYR A 153 10.57 -11.46 -12.31
CA TYR A 153 9.25 -10.89 -12.56
C TYR A 153 9.14 -10.19 -13.92
N TYR A 154 10.18 -9.47 -14.33
CA TYR A 154 10.18 -8.74 -15.58
C TYR A 154 10.79 -9.55 -16.76
N ASP A 155 11.35 -10.71 -16.50
CA ASP A 155 11.97 -11.54 -17.54
C ASP A 155 10.94 -12.33 -18.35
N GLU A 156 9.71 -12.43 -17.88
CA GLU A 156 8.63 -13.20 -18.52
C GLU A 156 7.80 -12.38 -19.51
N GLU A 157 8.16 -11.15 -19.75
CA GLU A 157 7.47 -10.30 -20.72
C GLU A 157 7.90 -10.54 -22.17
#